data_37fc2161c180d921e2f58e38d70d9769
#
_entry.id   37fc2161c180d921e2f58e38d70d9769
#
_cell.length_a   1.000
_cell.length_b   1.000
_cell.length_c   1.000
_cell.angle_alpha   90.00
_cell.angle_beta   90.00
_cell.angle_gamma   90.00
#
_symmetry.space_group_name_H-M   'P 1'
#
loop_
_entity.id
_entity.type
_entity.pdbx_description
1 polymer ?
#
loop_
_entity_poly.entity_id
_entity_poly.type
_entity_poly.pdbx_seq_one_letter_code
_entity_poly.pdbx_strand_id
1 'polypeptide(L)'
;MAKHKTLAFFIPHRGCPHQCSFCDQRTISGTVHAPEPEEITQTCREMLERSGTLESAEIAFFGGSFTAVEPAYQIALLEAAQPFLGTGKFSGIRISTRPDAVDAAVLERLKAYHVTAVELGAQSMCDRVLRLNARGHDAQAVRTASAMLRQAGFSLGLQQMVGLYGSTLQDEYDTLEQLLACRPETLRIYPTVVLAGTKLAAYCQLGVYPALSQEEVLDYCADALCRCHEAGVRVIRLGLHDTPSLRAGMLAGYFHPAYGELVESRLYLRQLQKAAADCGKPELFVETAPRTMSKVLGQHGCNRKMLAEQGVTLRVQENAEIGRAHV
;
A
#
# COMPACT_ATOMS: atom_id res chain seq x y z
N MET A 1 -1.36 12.27 14.12
CA MET A 1 -0.68 12.64 12.87
C MET A 1 -1.69 13.12 11.84
N ALA A 2 -1.41 14.19 11.11
CA ALA A 2 -2.28 14.64 10.02
C ALA A 2 -2.38 13.54 8.96
N LYS A 3 -3.58 13.25 8.49
CA LYS A 3 -3.83 12.23 7.48
C LYS A 3 -3.18 12.71 6.17
N HIS A 4 -2.15 12.00 5.68
CA HIS A 4 -1.53 12.31 4.40
C HIS A 4 -2.59 12.24 3.30
N LYS A 5 -2.81 13.35 2.61
CA LYS A 5 -3.78 13.45 1.53
C LYS A 5 -3.04 13.38 0.19
N THR A 6 -3.63 12.73 -0.78
CA THR A 6 -3.05 12.60 -2.11
C THR A 6 -4.13 12.84 -3.15
N LEU A 7 -3.88 13.76 -4.08
CA LEU A 7 -4.66 13.90 -5.30
C LEU A 7 -4.04 13.01 -6.36
N ALA A 8 -4.67 11.87 -6.65
CA ALA A 8 -4.11 10.82 -7.49
C ALA A 8 -4.65 10.86 -8.92
N PHE A 9 -3.74 10.86 -9.89
CA PHE A 9 -4.00 10.66 -11.31
C PHE A 9 -3.46 9.30 -11.73
N PHE A 10 -4.30 8.50 -12.38
CA PHE A 10 -3.93 7.15 -12.78
C PHE A 10 -3.56 7.09 -14.27
N ILE A 11 -2.42 6.47 -14.57
CA ILE A 11 -1.87 6.29 -15.92
C ILE A 11 -1.86 4.77 -16.21
N PRO A 12 -3.02 4.16 -16.52
CA PRO A 12 -3.15 2.72 -16.55
C PRO A 12 -2.32 2.11 -17.72
N HIS A 13 -1.51 1.10 -17.39
CA HIS A 13 -0.69 0.28 -18.30
C HIS A 13 0.35 1.04 -19.15
N ARG A 14 0.46 2.36 -19.10
CA ARG A 14 1.53 3.09 -19.81
C ARG A 14 2.88 2.87 -19.14
N GLY A 15 3.93 2.77 -19.93
CA GLY A 15 5.31 2.57 -19.47
C GLY A 15 5.62 1.15 -18.94
N CYS A 16 4.66 0.21 -18.99
CA CYS A 16 4.90 -1.16 -18.55
C CYS A 16 5.31 -2.04 -19.75
N PRO A 17 6.59 -2.47 -19.86
CA PRO A 17 7.05 -3.32 -20.97
C PRO A 17 6.59 -4.78 -20.83
N HIS A 18 6.12 -5.18 -19.65
CA HIS A 18 5.69 -6.55 -19.31
C HIS A 18 4.28 -6.56 -18.74
N GLN A 19 3.56 -7.64 -19.02
CA GLN A 19 2.27 -7.90 -18.40
C GLN A 19 2.45 -8.85 -17.21
N CYS A 20 2.47 -8.29 -16.00
CA CYS A 20 2.56 -9.09 -14.77
C CYS A 20 1.35 -10.01 -14.63
N SER A 21 1.55 -11.21 -14.03
CA SER A 21 0.52 -12.24 -13.91
C SER A 21 -0.76 -11.81 -13.21
N PHE A 22 -0.66 -10.83 -12.32
CA PHE A 22 -1.72 -10.36 -11.42
C PHE A 22 -2.33 -9.02 -11.85
N CYS A 23 -1.79 -8.35 -12.89
CA CYS A 23 -2.05 -6.92 -13.09
C CYS A 23 -3.14 -6.66 -14.11
N ASP A 24 -4.18 -5.96 -13.67
CA ASP A 24 -5.11 -5.20 -14.50
C ASP A 24 -5.36 -3.84 -13.86
N GLN A 25 -4.61 -2.83 -14.28
CA GLN A 25 -4.67 -1.50 -13.68
C GLN A 25 -5.98 -0.77 -13.98
N ARG A 26 -6.65 -1.06 -15.07
CA ARG A 26 -7.95 -0.46 -15.41
C ARG A 26 -9.00 -0.90 -14.40
N THR A 27 -9.06 -2.20 -14.12
CA THR A 27 -9.96 -2.75 -13.10
C THR A 27 -9.63 -2.24 -11.70
N ILE A 28 -8.33 -2.14 -11.33
CA ILE A 28 -7.90 -1.70 -10.00
C ILE A 28 -8.22 -0.21 -9.78
N SER A 29 -7.94 0.66 -10.76
CA SER A 29 -8.13 2.10 -10.62
C SER A 29 -9.53 2.60 -11.00
N GLY A 30 -10.27 1.82 -11.79
CA GLY A 30 -11.50 2.27 -12.43
C GLY A 30 -11.28 3.28 -13.55
N THR A 31 -10.00 3.55 -13.94
CA THR A 31 -9.62 4.53 -14.95
C THR A 31 -9.28 3.84 -16.25
N VAL A 32 -9.91 4.27 -17.34
CA VAL A 32 -9.76 3.65 -18.67
C VAL A 32 -8.74 4.37 -19.53
N HIS A 33 -8.64 5.68 -19.40
CA HIS A 33 -7.72 6.53 -20.17
C HIS A 33 -6.64 7.13 -19.25
N ALA A 34 -5.51 7.48 -19.85
CA ALA A 34 -4.47 8.22 -19.15
C ALA A 34 -4.82 9.72 -19.19
N PRO A 35 -4.55 10.48 -18.11
CA PRO A 35 -4.94 11.89 -18.01
C PRO A 35 -4.16 12.77 -19.00
N GLU A 36 -4.82 13.78 -19.52
CA GLU A 36 -4.17 14.82 -20.31
C GLU A 36 -3.74 16.01 -19.38
N PRO A 37 -2.75 16.83 -19.78
CA PRO A 37 -2.24 17.95 -18.96
C PRO A 37 -3.32 18.92 -18.52
N GLU A 38 -4.33 19.16 -19.34
CA GLU A 38 -5.48 20.03 -19.05
C GLU A 38 -6.33 19.47 -17.89
N GLU A 39 -6.50 18.16 -17.81
CA GLU A 39 -7.22 17.49 -16.72
C GLU A 39 -6.48 17.67 -15.39
N ILE A 40 -5.12 17.59 -15.40
CA ILE A 40 -4.30 17.86 -14.22
C ILE A 40 -4.54 19.28 -13.73
N THR A 41 -4.42 20.24 -14.65
CA THR A 41 -4.60 21.67 -14.36
C THR A 41 -5.98 21.96 -13.79
N GLN A 42 -7.03 21.45 -14.42
CA GLN A 42 -8.40 21.68 -14.00
C GLN A 42 -8.68 21.05 -12.62
N THR A 43 -8.31 19.80 -12.42
CA THR A 43 -8.55 19.07 -11.16
C THR A 43 -7.79 19.69 -9.99
N CYS A 44 -6.52 20.10 -10.19
CA CYS A 44 -5.73 20.76 -9.16
C CYS A 44 -6.33 22.12 -8.78
N ARG A 45 -6.82 22.91 -9.74
CA ARG A 45 -7.50 24.19 -9.50
C ARG A 45 -8.76 24.00 -8.66
N GLU A 46 -9.64 23.09 -9.07
CA GLU A 46 -10.87 22.79 -8.35
C GLU A 46 -10.61 22.32 -6.91
N MET A 47 -9.55 21.52 -6.70
CA MET A 47 -9.20 21.05 -5.36
C MET A 47 -8.72 22.20 -4.46
N LEU A 48 -7.91 23.13 -4.98
CA LEU A 48 -7.47 24.31 -4.25
C LEU A 48 -8.64 25.24 -3.88
N GLU A 49 -9.54 25.50 -4.82
CA GLU A 49 -10.74 26.32 -4.59
C GLU A 49 -11.65 25.75 -3.49
N ARG A 50 -11.80 24.42 -3.44
CA ARG A 50 -12.63 23.74 -2.42
C ARG A 50 -11.97 23.62 -1.05
N SER A 51 -10.65 23.50 -0.99
CA SER A 51 -9.93 23.11 0.23
C SER A 51 -9.23 24.26 0.94
N GLY A 52 -9.04 25.40 0.29
CA GLY A 52 -8.33 26.56 0.81
C GLY A 52 -6.82 26.35 0.90
N THR A 53 -6.34 25.42 1.73
CA THR A 53 -4.91 25.05 1.83
C THR A 53 -4.71 23.56 1.63
N LEU A 54 -3.63 23.18 0.95
CA LEU A 54 -3.26 21.79 0.62
C LEU A 54 -1.82 21.43 1.00
N GLU A 55 -1.21 22.15 1.94
CA GLU A 55 0.18 21.97 2.36
C GLU A 55 0.51 20.56 2.89
N SER A 56 -0.49 19.79 3.30
CA SER A 56 -0.35 18.40 3.71
C SER A 56 -0.74 17.40 2.61
N ALA A 57 -1.00 17.86 1.39
CA ALA A 57 -1.40 17.03 0.27
C ALA A 57 -0.34 17.01 -0.83
N GLU A 58 -0.21 15.88 -1.52
CA GLU A 58 0.65 15.71 -2.69
C GLU A 58 -0.18 15.45 -3.95
N ILE A 59 0.31 15.94 -5.10
CA ILE A 59 -0.16 15.47 -6.41
C ILE A 59 0.53 14.14 -6.68
N ALA A 60 -0.19 13.12 -7.12
CA ALA A 60 0.41 11.82 -7.37
C ALA A 60 0.05 11.25 -8.74
N PHE A 61 1.06 10.69 -9.43
CA PHE A 61 0.88 9.94 -10.66
C PHE A 61 1.13 8.47 -10.40
N PHE A 62 0.06 7.67 -10.47
CA PHE A 62 0.05 6.25 -10.16
C PHE A 62 -0.41 5.41 -11.37
N GLY A 63 -0.33 4.10 -11.24
CA GLY A 63 -0.78 3.14 -12.24
C GLY A 63 0.38 2.46 -12.94
N GLY A 64 0.69 2.79 -14.18
CA GLY A 64 1.78 2.19 -14.97
C GLY A 64 3.16 2.38 -14.34
N SER A 65 4.15 2.56 -15.19
CA SER A 65 5.50 2.90 -14.74
C SER A 65 5.81 4.31 -15.20
N PHE A 66 5.63 5.31 -14.35
CA PHE A 66 5.70 6.72 -14.74
C PHE A 66 6.99 7.07 -15.49
N THR A 67 8.14 6.64 -14.96
CA THR A 67 9.45 6.95 -15.56
C THR A 67 9.76 6.17 -16.85
N ALA A 68 8.99 5.14 -17.17
CA ALA A 68 9.09 4.37 -18.41
C ALA A 68 8.05 4.79 -19.47
N VAL A 69 7.19 5.76 -19.15
CA VAL A 69 6.32 6.40 -20.14
C VAL A 69 7.19 7.29 -21.04
N GLU A 70 6.68 7.61 -22.22
CA GLU A 70 7.34 8.50 -23.17
C GLU A 70 7.72 9.84 -22.50
N PRO A 71 8.98 10.31 -22.63
CA PRO A 71 9.49 11.48 -21.88
C PRO A 71 8.70 12.78 -22.09
N ALA A 72 8.23 13.06 -23.30
CA ALA A 72 7.47 14.27 -23.58
C ALA A 72 6.13 14.28 -22.81
N TYR A 73 5.45 13.12 -22.70
CA TYR A 73 4.23 13.00 -21.93
C TYR A 73 4.49 13.12 -20.41
N GLN A 74 5.59 12.52 -19.88
CA GLN A 74 5.97 12.73 -18.48
C GLN A 74 6.15 14.23 -18.17
N ILE A 75 6.90 14.94 -19.03
CA ILE A 75 7.19 16.37 -18.90
C ILE A 75 5.88 17.17 -18.91
N ALA A 76 5.01 16.93 -19.88
CA ALA A 76 3.74 17.66 -19.99
C ALA A 76 2.86 17.53 -18.72
N LEU A 77 2.77 16.32 -18.13
CA LEU A 77 2.03 16.12 -16.88
C LEU A 77 2.70 16.83 -15.69
N LEU A 78 4.04 16.76 -15.62
CA LEU A 78 4.80 17.40 -14.55
C LEU A 78 4.71 18.94 -14.66
N GLU A 79 4.78 19.50 -15.87
CA GLU A 79 4.61 20.93 -16.13
C GLU A 79 3.21 21.42 -15.73
N ALA A 80 2.17 20.67 -16.08
CA ALA A 80 0.80 20.98 -15.70
C ALA A 80 0.58 21.02 -14.16
N ALA A 81 1.39 20.27 -13.39
CA ALA A 81 1.33 20.26 -11.95
C ALA A 81 2.10 21.43 -11.27
N GLN A 82 3.13 22.03 -11.94
CA GLN A 82 4.00 23.03 -11.32
C GLN A 82 3.27 24.25 -10.73
N PRO A 83 2.26 24.86 -11.40
CA PRO A 83 1.57 26.04 -10.87
C PRO A 83 0.87 25.79 -9.52
N PHE A 84 0.67 24.54 -9.15
CA PHE A 84 -0.08 24.12 -7.98
C PHE A 84 0.81 23.67 -6.81
N LEU A 85 2.12 23.86 -6.91
CA LEU A 85 3.08 23.56 -5.84
C LEU A 85 3.44 24.83 -5.05
N GLY A 86 3.81 24.68 -3.77
CA GLY A 86 4.33 25.74 -2.91
C GLY A 86 3.45 26.09 -1.73
N THR A 87 3.73 27.24 -1.10
CA THR A 87 3.03 27.70 0.10
C THR A 87 1.52 27.85 -0.13
N GLY A 88 0.72 27.25 0.74
CA GLY A 88 -0.74 27.22 0.64
C GLY A 88 -1.27 26.23 -0.41
N LYS A 89 -0.41 25.61 -1.19
CA LYS A 89 -0.73 24.68 -2.26
C LYS A 89 -0.26 23.26 -1.92
N PHE A 90 -0.17 22.39 -2.92
CA PHE A 90 0.36 21.02 -2.72
C PHE A 90 1.84 21.06 -2.30
N SER A 91 2.20 20.14 -1.38
CA SER A 91 3.55 20.05 -0.81
C SER A 91 4.59 19.44 -1.76
N GLY A 92 4.16 18.77 -2.81
CA GLY A 92 5.07 18.13 -3.77
C GLY A 92 4.36 17.19 -4.73
N ILE A 93 5.17 16.50 -5.52
CA ILE A 93 4.70 15.49 -6.47
C ILE A 93 5.26 14.13 -6.04
N ARG A 94 4.38 13.13 -6.06
CA ARG A 94 4.69 11.72 -5.83
C ARG A 94 4.44 10.92 -7.11
N ILE A 95 5.35 10.03 -7.46
CA ILE A 95 5.18 9.13 -8.60
C ILE A 95 5.33 7.66 -8.18
N SER A 96 4.73 6.75 -8.94
CA SER A 96 5.05 5.32 -8.85
C SER A 96 5.71 4.81 -10.10
N THR A 97 6.72 3.96 -9.94
CA THR A 97 7.43 3.39 -11.06
C THR A 97 8.03 2.02 -10.75
N ARG A 98 8.58 1.37 -11.77
CA ARG A 98 9.33 0.12 -11.68
C ARG A 98 10.77 0.39 -11.26
N PRO A 99 11.40 -0.54 -10.50
CA PRO A 99 12.81 -0.38 -10.10
C PRO A 99 13.78 -0.31 -11.29
N ASP A 100 13.51 -1.05 -12.36
CA ASP A 100 14.31 -1.10 -13.59
C ASP A 100 14.10 0.09 -14.54
N ALA A 101 13.30 1.08 -14.16
CA ALA A 101 13.04 2.30 -14.90
C ALA A 101 13.56 3.56 -14.15
N VAL A 102 14.65 3.42 -13.41
CA VAL A 102 15.30 4.50 -12.67
C VAL A 102 16.77 4.56 -13.08
N ASP A 103 17.17 5.66 -13.69
CA ASP A 103 18.54 5.96 -14.08
C ASP A 103 18.89 7.42 -13.75
N ALA A 104 20.13 7.84 -14.03
CA ALA A 104 20.60 9.19 -13.74
C ALA A 104 19.79 10.28 -14.51
N ALA A 105 19.44 10.03 -15.76
CA ALA A 105 18.67 10.99 -16.57
C ALA A 105 17.25 11.15 -16.03
N VAL A 106 16.63 10.05 -15.59
CA VAL A 106 15.33 10.06 -14.89
C VAL A 106 15.43 10.89 -13.60
N LEU A 107 16.45 10.67 -12.76
CA LEU A 107 16.60 11.41 -11.50
C LEU A 107 16.74 12.92 -11.73
N GLU A 108 17.54 13.34 -12.69
CA GLU A 108 17.67 14.75 -13.06
C GLU A 108 16.34 15.35 -13.53
N ARG A 109 15.60 14.63 -14.37
CA ARG A 109 14.27 15.06 -14.82
C ARG A 109 13.31 15.22 -13.63
N LEU A 110 13.23 14.23 -12.75
CA LEU A 110 12.34 14.29 -11.59
C LEU A 110 12.67 15.46 -10.65
N LYS A 111 13.96 15.75 -10.45
CA LYS A 111 14.43 16.94 -9.68
C LYS A 111 14.02 18.24 -10.34
N ALA A 112 14.24 18.36 -11.67
CA ALA A 112 13.91 19.57 -12.43
C ALA A 112 12.43 19.96 -12.31
N TYR A 113 11.55 18.98 -12.12
CA TYR A 113 10.10 19.19 -11.97
C TYR A 113 9.59 19.02 -10.53
N HIS A 114 10.44 19.17 -9.52
CA HIS A 114 10.08 19.20 -8.10
C HIS A 114 9.30 17.96 -7.63
N VAL A 115 9.61 16.79 -8.18
CA VAL A 115 9.13 15.52 -7.62
C VAL A 115 9.79 15.33 -6.26
N THR A 116 9.00 15.05 -5.24
CA THR A 116 9.46 14.90 -3.85
C THR A 116 9.54 13.46 -3.40
N ALA A 117 8.71 12.59 -3.94
CA ALA A 117 8.62 11.20 -3.53
C ALA A 117 8.48 10.23 -4.71
N VAL A 118 9.17 9.10 -4.62
CA VAL A 118 9.12 8.03 -5.62
C VAL A 118 8.77 6.71 -4.93
N GLU A 119 7.71 6.06 -5.39
CA GLU A 119 7.29 4.74 -4.93
C GLU A 119 7.72 3.67 -5.93
N LEU A 120 8.56 2.72 -5.49
CA LEU A 120 9.00 1.61 -6.31
C LEU A 120 8.09 0.40 -6.12
N GLY A 121 7.54 -0.11 -7.20
CA GLY A 121 6.78 -1.35 -7.22
C GLY A 121 7.69 -2.57 -7.13
N ALA A 122 8.28 -2.85 -5.98
CA ALA A 122 9.12 -4.02 -5.75
C ALA A 122 8.33 -5.33 -5.87
N GLN A 123 7.18 -5.39 -5.23
CA GLN A 123 6.23 -6.47 -5.11
C GLN A 123 6.76 -7.67 -4.31
N SER A 124 7.97 -8.14 -4.56
CA SER A 124 8.71 -9.17 -3.83
C SER A 124 10.21 -8.90 -3.92
N MET A 125 10.99 -9.48 -3.00
CA MET A 125 12.45 -9.53 -3.06
C MET A 125 12.97 -10.96 -3.28
N CYS A 126 12.07 -11.89 -3.60
CA CYS A 126 12.41 -13.25 -4.02
C CYS A 126 12.39 -13.32 -5.55
N ASP A 127 13.57 -13.48 -6.18
CA ASP A 127 13.74 -13.51 -7.63
C ASP A 127 12.91 -14.61 -8.31
N ARG A 128 12.75 -15.76 -7.63
CA ARG A 128 11.89 -16.85 -8.11
C ARG A 128 10.43 -16.38 -8.24
N VAL A 129 9.92 -15.72 -7.21
CA VAL A 129 8.54 -15.18 -7.19
C VAL A 129 8.38 -14.10 -8.24
N LEU A 130 9.35 -13.18 -8.38
CA LEU A 130 9.33 -12.14 -9.41
C LEU A 130 9.27 -12.74 -10.82
N ARG A 131 10.09 -13.75 -11.13
CA ARG A 131 10.08 -14.45 -12.43
C ARG A 131 8.75 -15.16 -12.71
N LEU A 132 8.21 -15.89 -11.73
CA LEU A 132 6.92 -16.59 -11.86
C LEU A 132 5.76 -15.64 -12.17
N ASN A 133 5.86 -14.41 -11.68
CA ASN A 133 4.85 -13.37 -11.87
C ASN A 133 5.18 -12.38 -13.01
N ALA A 134 6.16 -12.70 -13.88
CA ALA A 134 6.55 -11.92 -15.04
C ALA A 134 6.85 -10.44 -14.71
N ARG A 135 7.52 -10.18 -13.56
CA ARG A 135 7.84 -8.80 -13.15
C ARG A 135 8.91 -8.13 -14.02
N GLY A 136 9.82 -8.90 -14.62
CA GLY A 136 10.86 -8.40 -15.52
C GLY A 136 12.02 -7.65 -14.84
N HIS A 137 12.04 -7.55 -13.52
CA HIS A 137 13.16 -7.08 -12.70
C HIS A 137 13.45 -8.07 -11.58
N ASP A 138 14.60 -7.96 -10.95
CA ASP A 138 15.06 -8.75 -9.82
C ASP A 138 15.14 -7.90 -8.52
N ALA A 139 15.47 -8.55 -7.43
CA ALA A 139 15.66 -7.89 -6.14
C ALA A 139 16.85 -6.90 -6.15
N GLN A 140 17.87 -7.15 -6.98
CA GLN A 140 19.01 -6.25 -7.08
C GLN A 140 18.61 -4.91 -7.73
N ALA A 141 17.73 -4.91 -8.72
CA ALA A 141 17.19 -3.69 -9.32
C ALA A 141 16.47 -2.84 -8.27
N VAL A 142 15.70 -3.46 -7.35
CA VAL A 142 15.03 -2.76 -6.25
C VAL A 142 16.07 -2.08 -5.34
N ARG A 143 17.11 -2.82 -4.90
CA ARG A 143 18.16 -2.29 -4.04
C ARG A 143 18.91 -1.12 -4.70
N THR A 144 19.27 -1.28 -5.98
CA THR A 144 19.99 -0.25 -6.75
C THR A 144 19.16 1.02 -6.91
N ALA A 145 17.90 0.89 -7.37
CA ALA A 145 17.01 2.05 -7.53
C ALA A 145 16.73 2.74 -6.19
N SER A 146 16.53 1.98 -5.11
CA SER A 146 16.34 2.53 -3.76
C SER A 146 17.54 3.36 -3.30
N ALA A 147 18.76 2.86 -3.52
CA ALA A 147 19.98 3.59 -3.17
C ALA A 147 20.11 4.88 -4.00
N MET A 148 19.88 4.83 -5.32
CA MET A 148 19.94 5.98 -6.21
C MET A 148 18.93 7.06 -5.81
N LEU A 149 17.68 6.71 -5.56
CA LEU A 149 16.64 7.66 -5.16
C LEU A 149 16.97 8.35 -3.84
N ARG A 150 17.42 7.59 -2.82
CA ARG A 150 17.81 8.17 -1.53
C ARG A 150 19.02 9.07 -1.63
N GLN A 151 20.05 8.68 -2.38
CA GLN A 151 21.23 9.52 -2.63
C GLN A 151 20.88 10.81 -3.37
N ALA A 152 19.87 10.75 -4.25
CA ALA A 152 19.35 11.90 -4.96
C ALA A 152 18.44 12.81 -4.11
N GLY A 153 18.10 12.41 -2.87
CA GLY A 153 17.27 13.19 -1.94
C GLY A 153 15.77 13.02 -2.06
N PHE A 154 15.29 12.02 -2.81
CA PHE A 154 13.87 11.71 -2.88
C PHE A 154 13.38 10.94 -1.66
N SER A 155 12.15 11.21 -1.22
CA SER A 155 11.44 10.35 -0.29
C SER A 155 11.15 9.01 -0.97
N LEU A 156 11.71 7.92 -0.41
CA LEU A 156 11.56 6.58 -0.95
C LEU A 156 10.30 5.91 -0.37
N GLY A 157 9.38 5.51 -1.24
CA GLY A 157 8.32 4.57 -0.95
C GLY A 157 8.60 3.22 -1.58
N LEU A 158 8.25 2.14 -0.90
CA LEU A 158 8.28 0.80 -1.47
C LEU A 158 6.90 0.16 -1.44
N GLN A 159 6.70 -0.82 -2.31
CA GLN A 159 5.43 -1.51 -2.44
C GLN A 159 5.67 -3.01 -2.46
N GLN A 160 5.04 -3.73 -1.54
CA GLN A 160 5.02 -5.19 -1.47
C GLN A 160 3.64 -5.72 -1.85
N MET A 161 3.60 -6.79 -2.62
CA MET A 161 2.42 -7.64 -2.76
C MET A 161 2.61 -8.90 -1.94
N VAL A 162 1.58 -9.34 -1.23
CA VAL A 162 1.60 -10.50 -0.34
C VAL A 162 0.77 -11.63 -0.95
N GLY A 163 1.31 -12.83 -0.96
CA GLY A 163 0.65 -14.01 -1.52
C GLY A 163 0.63 -14.02 -3.05
N LEU A 164 1.72 -13.60 -3.71
CA LEU A 164 1.91 -13.77 -5.15
C LEU A 164 2.02 -15.24 -5.52
N TYR A 165 1.74 -15.58 -6.79
CA TYR A 165 1.89 -16.96 -7.27
C TYR A 165 3.28 -17.51 -7.01
N GLY A 166 3.33 -18.68 -6.38
CA GLY A 166 4.56 -19.36 -6.00
C GLY A 166 5.28 -18.77 -4.78
N SER A 167 4.73 -17.77 -4.10
CA SER A 167 5.27 -17.25 -2.84
C SER A 167 4.93 -18.18 -1.67
N THR A 168 5.85 -18.30 -0.75
CA THR A 168 5.68 -18.94 0.56
C THR A 168 5.62 -17.88 1.65
N LEU A 169 5.15 -18.24 2.84
CA LEU A 169 5.14 -17.31 3.97
C LEU A 169 6.57 -16.83 4.32
N GLN A 170 7.59 -17.69 4.19
CA GLN A 170 8.98 -17.32 4.39
C GLN A 170 9.45 -16.28 3.34
N ASP A 171 9.08 -16.45 2.06
CA ASP A 171 9.39 -15.46 1.02
C ASP A 171 8.80 -14.08 1.34
N GLU A 172 7.62 -14.03 1.99
CA GLU A 172 7.00 -12.76 2.40
C GLU A 172 7.80 -12.07 3.51
N TYR A 173 8.22 -12.82 4.54
CA TYR A 173 9.06 -12.28 5.62
C TYR A 173 10.43 -11.85 5.11
N ASP A 174 11.09 -12.65 4.29
CA ASP A 174 12.39 -12.32 3.69
C ASP A 174 12.29 -11.09 2.78
N THR A 175 11.16 -10.94 2.08
CA THR A 175 10.86 -9.73 1.30
C THR A 175 10.76 -8.52 2.19
N LEU A 176 9.99 -8.57 3.27
CA LEU A 176 9.84 -7.45 4.19
C LEU A 176 11.18 -7.00 4.78
N GLU A 177 11.99 -7.93 5.27
CA GLU A 177 13.32 -7.63 5.83
C GLU A 177 14.22 -6.92 4.82
N GLN A 178 14.25 -7.41 3.58
CA GLN A 178 15.04 -6.79 2.52
C GLN A 178 14.51 -5.41 2.10
N LEU A 179 13.19 -5.22 2.10
CA LEU A 179 12.59 -3.90 1.84
C LEU A 179 12.91 -2.90 2.96
N LEU A 180 12.84 -3.32 4.23
CA LEU A 180 13.22 -2.49 5.38
C LEU A 180 14.71 -2.15 5.35
N ALA A 181 15.58 -3.07 4.91
CA ALA A 181 17.01 -2.82 4.71
C ALA A 181 17.29 -1.72 3.65
N CYS A 182 16.39 -1.51 2.69
CA CYS A 182 16.46 -0.38 1.75
C CYS A 182 16.14 0.97 2.41
N ARG A 183 15.70 0.99 3.67
CA ARG A 183 15.35 2.17 4.48
C ARG A 183 14.33 3.08 3.78
N PRO A 184 13.15 2.59 3.41
CA PRO A 184 12.09 3.44 2.87
C PRO A 184 11.49 4.31 3.96
N GLU A 185 10.93 5.47 3.60
CA GLU A 185 10.11 6.28 4.51
C GLU A 185 8.67 5.74 4.59
N THR A 186 8.20 5.15 3.49
CA THR A 186 6.85 4.63 3.40
C THR A 186 6.80 3.25 2.76
N LEU A 187 5.83 2.44 3.20
CA LEU A 187 5.53 1.14 2.60
C LEU A 187 4.04 1.05 2.27
N ARG A 188 3.74 0.41 1.13
CA ARG A 188 2.40 -0.08 0.81
C ARG A 188 2.42 -1.59 0.81
N ILE A 189 1.44 -2.20 1.46
CA ILE A 189 1.29 -3.66 1.52
C ILE A 189 -0.03 -4.03 0.84
N TYR A 190 0.06 -4.81 -0.23
CA TYR A 190 -1.09 -5.24 -1.00
C TYR A 190 -1.24 -6.75 -1.00
N PRO A 191 -2.11 -7.30 -0.14
CA PRO A 191 -2.57 -8.67 -0.30
C PRO A 191 -3.12 -8.88 -1.71
N THR A 192 -2.70 -9.98 -2.35
CA THR A 192 -2.94 -10.23 -3.77
C THR A 192 -4.41 -10.54 -4.02
N VAL A 193 -4.98 -9.92 -5.04
CA VAL A 193 -6.34 -10.14 -5.52
C VAL A 193 -6.28 -10.73 -6.92
N VAL A 194 -7.12 -11.73 -7.18
CA VAL A 194 -7.25 -12.37 -8.48
C VAL A 194 -8.28 -11.63 -9.31
N LEU A 195 -7.85 -11.04 -10.42
CA LEU A 195 -8.72 -10.30 -11.32
C LEU A 195 -9.01 -11.10 -12.60
N ALA A 196 -10.22 -11.00 -13.09
CA ALA A 196 -10.64 -11.61 -14.36
C ALA A 196 -9.70 -11.18 -15.51
N GLY A 197 -9.44 -12.08 -16.45
CA GLY A 197 -8.57 -11.81 -17.59
C GLY A 197 -7.06 -11.80 -17.32
N THR A 198 -6.64 -11.98 -16.07
CA THR A 198 -5.21 -12.07 -15.72
C THR A 198 -4.69 -13.52 -15.79
N LYS A 199 -3.36 -13.68 -15.91
CA LYS A 199 -2.73 -15.01 -15.81
C LYS A 199 -2.97 -15.65 -14.44
N LEU A 200 -3.04 -14.84 -13.39
CA LEU A 200 -3.32 -15.30 -12.03
C LEU A 200 -4.72 -15.93 -11.92
N ALA A 201 -5.70 -15.41 -12.68
CA ALA A 201 -7.03 -16.02 -12.77
C ALA A 201 -6.96 -17.44 -13.36
N ALA A 202 -6.13 -17.65 -14.39
CA ALA A 202 -5.93 -18.98 -14.96
C ALA A 202 -5.27 -19.93 -13.94
N TYR A 203 -4.30 -19.48 -13.17
CA TYR A 203 -3.68 -20.29 -12.10
C TYR A 203 -4.68 -20.64 -11.00
N CYS A 204 -5.60 -19.74 -10.67
CA CYS A 204 -6.67 -19.98 -9.72
C CYS A 204 -7.64 -21.05 -10.25
N GLN A 205 -8.03 -20.97 -11.53
CA GLN A 205 -8.90 -21.97 -12.16
C GLN A 205 -8.26 -23.36 -12.24
N LEU A 206 -6.95 -23.44 -12.40
CA LEU A 206 -6.17 -24.69 -12.39
C LEU A 206 -5.96 -25.26 -10.97
N GLY A 207 -6.40 -24.57 -9.92
CA GLY A 207 -6.23 -24.98 -8.53
C GLY A 207 -4.81 -24.91 -8.00
N VAL A 208 -3.90 -24.17 -8.67
CA VAL A 208 -2.51 -24.00 -8.25
C VAL A 208 -2.27 -22.66 -7.53
N TYR A 209 -3.33 -21.88 -7.31
CA TYR A 209 -3.33 -20.62 -6.58
C TYR A 209 -4.69 -20.42 -5.87
N PRO A 210 -4.76 -19.83 -4.65
CA PRO A 210 -3.64 -19.35 -3.79
C PRO A 210 -2.93 -20.49 -3.03
N ALA A 211 -1.68 -20.22 -2.63
CA ALA A 211 -0.89 -21.14 -1.81
C ALA A 211 -1.00 -20.86 -0.30
N LEU A 212 -1.25 -19.58 0.07
CA LEU A 212 -1.44 -19.15 1.46
C LEU A 212 -2.93 -19.04 1.79
N SER A 213 -3.29 -19.29 3.04
CA SER A 213 -4.62 -19.07 3.56
C SER A 213 -4.89 -17.59 3.87
N GLN A 214 -6.16 -17.22 4.02
CA GLN A 214 -6.57 -15.87 4.45
C GLN A 214 -5.97 -15.50 5.81
N GLU A 215 -5.95 -16.45 6.73
CA GLU A 215 -5.41 -16.26 8.09
C GLU A 215 -3.89 -16.03 8.07
N GLU A 216 -3.14 -16.83 7.30
CA GLU A 216 -1.69 -16.62 7.16
C GLU A 216 -1.35 -15.25 6.59
N VAL A 217 -2.09 -14.78 5.57
CA VAL A 217 -1.85 -13.46 4.98
C VAL A 217 -2.25 -12.34 5.96
N LEU A 218 -3.33 -12.50 6.71
CA LEU A 218 -3.76 -11.52 7.71
C LEU A 218 -2.74 -11.45 8.87
N ASP A 219 -2.27 -12.59 9.36
CA ASP A 219 -1.25 -12.67 10.40
C ASP A 219 0.08 -12.08 9.95
N TYR A 220 0.52 -12.39 8.74
CA TYR A 220 1.69 -11.77 8.14
C TYR A 220 1.55 -10.24 8.06
N CYS A 221 0.41 -9.73 7.58
CA CYS A 221 0.18 -8.27 7.49
C CYS A 221 0.20 -7.58 8.86
N ALA A 222 -0.26 -8.27 9.90
CA ALA A 222 -0.18 -7.78 11.27
C ALA A 222 1.28 -7.70 11.76
N ASP A 223 2.08 -8.74 11.52
CA ASP A 223 3.51 -8.73 11.85
C ASP A 223 4.27 -7.67 11.04
N ALA A 224 3.97 -7.54 9.74
CA ALA A 224 4.58 -6.54 8.88
C ALA A 224 4.31 -5.12 9.37
N LEU A 225 3.08 -4.84 9.86
CA LEU A 225 2.74 -3.53 10.42
C LEU A 225 3.57 -3.23 11.67
N CYS A 226 3.76 -4.19 12.57
CA CYS A 226 4.60 -4.04 13.75
C CYS A 226 6.07 -3.79 13.38
N ARG A 227 6.66 -4.62 12.50
CA ARG A 227 8.06 -4.48 12.09
C ARG A 227 8.32 -3.16 11.36
N CYS A 228 7.38 -2.70 10.52
CA CYS A 228 7.47 -1.38 9.89
C CYS A 228 7.48 -0.27 10.95
N HIS A 229 6.60 -0.35 11.95
CA HIS A 229 6.55 0.63 13.04
C HIS A 229 7.86 0.65 13.84
N GLU A 230 8.40 -0.51 14.21
CA GLU A 230 9.68 -0.65 14.91
C GLU A 230 10.86 -0.09 14.10
N ALA A 231 10.83 -0.27 12.77
CA ALA A 231 11.83 0.28 11.86
C ALA A 231 11.63 1.78 11.53
N GLY A 232 10.59 2.43 12.07
CA GLY A 232 10.25 3.83 11.76
C GLY A 232 9.69 4.04 10.35
N VAL A 233 9.25 2.97 9.68
CA VAL A 233 8.67 3.01 8.34
C VAL A 233 7.15 3.15 8.43
N ARG A 234 6.60 4.15 7.75
CA ARG A 234 5.17 4.40 7.79
C ARG A 234 4.42 3.57 6.74
N VAL A 235 3.57 2.66 7.16
CA VAL A 235 2.64 1.97 6.26
C VAL A 235 1.52 2.93 5.87
N ILE A 236 1.56 3.44 4.63
CA ILE A 236 0.61 4.43 4.13
C ILE A 236 -0.62 3.81 3.46
N ARG A 237 -0.53 2.53 3.11
CA ARG A 237 -1.65 1.77 2.55
C ARG A 237 -1.51 0.29 2.87
N LEU A 238 -2.61 -0.32 3.28
CA LEU A 238 -2.75 -1.75 3.49
C LEU A 238 -4.05 -2.22 2.83
N GLY A 239 -3.93 -3.11 1.83
CA GLY A 239 -5.03 -3.56 0.97
C GLY A 239 -5.41 -2.58 -0.14
N LEU A 240 -6.11 -3.06 -1.15
CA LEU A 240 -6.58 -2.27 -2.29
C LEU A 240 -7.72 -1.32 -1.89
N HIS A 241 -7.93 -0.28 -2.69
CA HIS A 241 -9.12 0.55 -2.57
C HIS A 241 -10.34 -0.22 -3.03
N ASP A 242 -11.42 -0.08 -2.28
CA ASP A 242 -12.71 -0.64 -2.64
C ASP A 242 -13.36 0.24 -3.72
N THR A 243 -13.40 -0.27 -4.94
CA THR A 243 -14.04 0.37 -6.09
C THR A 243 -15.06 -0.55 -6.74
N PRO A 244 -16.12 -0.02 -7.38
CA PRO A 244 -17.09 -0.86 -8.10
C PRO A 244 -16.42 -1.73 -9.17
N SER A 245 -15.44 -1.20 -9.91
CA SER A 245 -14.70 -1.92 -10.94
C SER A 245 -13.88 -3.08 -10.36
N LEU A 246 -13.20 -2.87 -9.22
CA LEU A 246 -12.48 -3.92 -8.52
C LEU A 246 -13.41 -5.05 -8.10
N ARG A 247 -14.54 -4.72 -7.45
CA ARG A 247 -15.53 -5.73 -7.02
C ARG A 247 -16.11 -6.53 -8.19
N ALA A 248 -16.38 -5.86 -9.31
CA ALA A 248 -16.92 -6.53 -10.51
C ALA A 248 -15.89 -7.44 -11.20
N GLY A 249 -14.58 -7.07 -11.16
CA GLY A 249 -13.52 -7.84 -11.81
C GLY A 249 -12.85 -8.88 -10.91
N MET A 250 -13.11 -8.88 -9.61
CA MET A 250 -12.48 -9.78 -8.66
C MET A 250 -13.09 -11.19 -8.71
N LEU A 251 -12.23 -12.20 -8.78
CA LEU A 251 -12.62 -13.62 -8.74
C LEU A 251 -12.28 -14.28 -7.41
N ALA A 252 -11.16 -13.92 -6.81
CA ALA A 252 -10.66 -14.54 -5.58
C ALA A 252 -9.52 -13.66 -4.97
N GLY A 253 -8.87 -14.17 -3.92
CA GLY A 253 -7.71 -13.54 -3.29
C GLY A 253 -8.03 -12.88 -1.95
N TYR A 254 -7.12 -12.06 -1.45
CA TYR A 254 -7.14 -11.53 -0.09
C TYR A 254 -7.71 -10.11 -0.07
N PHE A 255 -9.02 -9.97 -0.24
CA PHE A 255 -9.68 -8.67 -0.30
C PHE A 255 -10.64 -8.44 0.85
N HIS A 256 -10.58 -7.25 1.40
CA HIS A 256 -11.60 -6.69 2.28
C HIS A 256 -11.64 -5.16 2.13
N PRO A 257 -12.84 -4.51 2.12
CA PRO A 257 -12.96 -3.06 1.95
C PRO A 257 -12.19 -2.26 3.02
N ALA A 258 -12.12 -2.81 4.23
CA ALA A 258 -11.42 -2.25 5.38
C ALA A 258 -10.25 -3.15 5.83
N TYR A 259 -9.41 -3.61 4.88
CA TYR A 259 -8.36 -4.58 5.18
C TYR A 259 -7.40 -4.09 6.28
N GLY A 260 -7.03 -2.80 6.26
CA GLY A 260 -6.20 -2.20 7.30
C GLY A 260 -6.84 -2.29 8.70
N GLU A 261 -8.16 -2.13 8.81
CA GLU A 261 -8.87 -2.27 10.08
C GLU A 261 -8.88 -3.74 10.57
N LEU A 262 -8.97 -4.70 9.66
CA LEU A 262 -8.84 -6.12 9.99
C LEU A 262 -7.46 -6.44 10.57
N VAL A 263 -6.40 -5.90 9.97
CA VAL A 263 -5.02 -6.09 10.43
C VAL A 263 -4.82 -5.46 11.82
N GLU A 264 -5.28 -4.23 12.03
CA GLU A 264 -5.21 -3.59 13.35
C GLU A 264 -6.04 -4.39 14.37
N SER A 265 -7.20 -4.90 14.00
CA SER A 265 -8.03 -5.74 14.86
C SER A 265 -7.33 -7.05 15.25
N ARG A 266 -6.57 -7.67 14.33
CA ARG A 266 -5.72 -8.84 14.62
C ARG A 266 -4.64 -8.52 15.65
N LEU A 267 -4.03 -7.36 15.58
CA LEU A 267 -3.05 -6.92 16.59
C LEU A 267 -3.69 -6.74 17.95
N TYR A 268 -4.87 -6.12 18.04
CA TYR A 268 -5.61 -6.03 19.29
C TYR A 268 -5.97 -7.40 19.84
N LEU A 269 -6.42 -8.34 19.01
CA LEU A 269 -6.71 -9.70 19.47
C LEU A 269 -5.49 -10.34 20.14
N ARG A 270 -4.31 -10.26 19.51
CA ARG A 270 -3.06 -10.82 20.08
C ARG A 270 -2.71 -10.17 21.42
N GLN A 271 -2.86 -8.84 21.54
CA GLN A 271 -2.63 -8.13 22.79
C GLN A 271 -3.63 -8.54 23.87
N LEU A 272 -4.91 -8.68 23.53
CA LEU A 272 -5.95 -9.13 24.44
C LEU A 272 -5.73 -10.57 24.92
N GLN A 273 -5.35 -11.47 24.03
CA GLN A 273 -5.02 -12.85 24.36
C GLN A 273 -3.83 -12.93 25.30
N LYS A 274 -2.78 -12.14 25.05
CA LYS A 274 -1.62 -12.05 25.94
C LYS A 274 -2.03 -11.50 27.29
N ALA A 275 -2.77 -10.40 27.37
CA ALA A 275 -3.23 -9.82 28.61
C ALA A 275 -4.13 -10.79 29.42
N ALA A 276 -4.99 -11.55 28.73
CA ALA A 276 -5.81 -12.57 29.38
C ALA A 276 -4.97 -13.71 29.99
N ALA A 277 -3.94 -14.18 29.24
CA ALA A 277 -3.02 -15.19 29.73
C ALA A 277 -2.20 -14.69 30.93
N ASP A 278 -1.69 -13.45 30.87
CA ASP A 278 -0.86 -12.86 31.91
C ASP A 278 -1.67 -12.60 33.20
N CYS A 279 -2.94 -12.18 33.12
CA CYS A 279 -3.76 -11.92 34.30
C CYS A 279 -4.46 -13.16 34.87
N GLY A 280 -4.64 -14.21 34.07
CA GLY A 280 -5.28 -15.48 34.49
C GLY A 280 -6.74 -15.34 34.95
N LYS A 281 -7.43 -14.24 34.61
CA LYS A 281 -8.80 -13.97 35.00
C LYS A 281 -9.79 -14.31 33.89
N PRO A 282 -11.01 -14.76 34.23
CA PRO A 282 -12.05 -15.06 33.24
C PRO A 282 -12.71 -13.81 32.63
N GLU A 283 -12.37 -12.62 33.14
CA GLU A 283 -12.92 -11.35 32.69
C GLU A 283 -11.78 -10.35 32.43
N LEU A 284 -11.79 -9.74 31.24
CA LEU A 284 -10.86 -8.70 30.86
C LEU A 284 -11.64 -7.39 30.62
N PHE A 285 -11.32 -6.37 31.41
CA PHE A 285 -11.85 -5.01 31.24
C PHE A 285 -10.80 -4.16 30.51
N VAL A 286 -11.18 -3.54 29.40
CA VAL A 286 -10.29 -2.74 28.55
C VAL A 286 -10.88 -1.36 28.31
N GLU A 287 -10.12 -0.34 28.65
CA GLU A 287 -10.42 1.03 28.23
C GLU A 287 -9.69 1.35 26.93
N THR A 288 -10.35 2.02 26.02
CA THR A 288 -9.81 2.36 24.69
C THR A 288 -10.10 3.79 24.31
N ALA A 289 -9.23 4.38 23.49
CA ALA A 289 -9.45 5.71 22.93
C ALA A 289 -10.73 5.74 22.07
N PRO A 290 -11.40 6.91 21.95
CA PRO A 290 -12.56 7.08 21.10
C PRO A 290 -12.30 6.63 19.65
N ARG A 291 -13.28 5.96 19.03
CA ARG A 291 -13.23 5.39 17.68
C ARG A 291 -12.28 4.21 17.49
N THR A 292 -11.78 3.61 18.59
CA THR A 292 -10.93 2.42 18.53
C THR A 292 -11.69 1.14 18.91
N MET A 293 -12.87 1.29 19.50
CA MET A 293 -13.69 0.18 20.00
C MET A 293 -13.98 -0.89 18.93
N SER A 294 -14.28 -0.49 17.67
CA SER A 294 -14.55 -1.45 16.58
C SER A 294 -13.35 -2.36 16.30
N LYS A 295 -12.14 -1.80 16.39
CA LYS A 295 -10.88 -2.55 16.18
C LYS A 295 -10.59 -3.50 17.33
N VAL A 296 -10.82 -3.07 18.57
CA VAL A 296 -10.63 -3.89 19.79
C VAL A 296 -11.62 -5.04 19.82
N LEU A 297 -12.90 -4.79 19.53
CA LEU A 297 -13.93 -5.82 19.49
C LEU A 297 -13.82 -6.74 18.26
N GLY A 298 -13.17 -6.27 17.22
CA GLY A 298 -13.13 -6.90 15.90
C GLY A 298 -14.44 -6.72 15.11
N GLN A 299 -14.37 -6.89 13.81
CA GLN A 299 -15.57 -6.80 12.96
C GLN A 299 -16.62 -7.81 13.42
N HIS A 300 -17.87 -7.36 13.53
CA HIS A 300 -18.98 -8.18 14.06
C HIS A 300 -18.69 -8.83 15.42
N GLY A 301 -17.77 -8.24 16.19
CA GLY A 301 -17.37 -8.73 17.50
C GLY A 301 -16.54 -10.02 17.46
N CYS A 302 -15.79 -10.27 16.39
CA CYS A 302 -15.01 -11.51 16.23
C CYS A 302 -13.98 -11.70 17.34
N ASN A 303 -13.26 -10.66 17.77
CA ASN A 303 -12.27 -10.75 18.84
C ASN A 303 -12.94 -11.13 20.16
N ARG A 304 -14.13 -10.55 20.47
CA ARG A 304 -14.91 -10.91 21.65
C ARG A 304 -15.32 -12.39 21.63
N LYS A 305 -15.76 -12.88 20.46
CA LYS A 305 -16.16 -14.29 20.30
C LYS A 305 -14.99 -15.24 20.49
N MET A 306 -13.85 -14.94 19.86
CA MET A 306 -12.63 -15.75 19.98
C MET A 306 -12.11 -15.81 21.44
N LEU A 307 -12.18 -14.71 22.18
CA LEU A 307 -11.82 -14.71 23.60
C LEU A 307 -12.85 -15.49 24.44
N ALA A 308 -14.14 -15.39 24.12
CA ALA A 308 -15.17 -16.17 24.80
C ALA A 308 -15.00 -17.69 24.62
N GLU A 309 -14.58 -18.13 23.43
CA GLU A 309 -14.22 -19.53 23.15
C GLU A 309 -13.02 -20.00 24.00
N GLN A 310 -12.15 -19.07 24.40
CA GLN A 310 -11.03 -19.31 25.33
C GLN A 310 -11.42 -19.14 26.82
N GLY A 311 -12.70 -18.95 27.12
CA GLY A 311 -13.21 -18.77 28.47
C GLY A 311 -13.02 -17.35 29.04
N VAL A 312 -12.71 -16.36 28.20
CA VAL A 312 -12.46 -14.98 28.62
C VAL A 312 -13.59 -14.05 28.17
N THR A 313 -14.24 -13.38 29.13
CA THR A 313 -15.26 -12.36 28.86
C THR A 313 -14.60 -11.00 28.66
N LEU A 314 -14.73 -10.42 27.46
CA LEU A 314 -14.19 -9.11 27.13
C LEU A 314 -15.24 -8.01 27.33
N ARG A 315 -14.93 -7.03 28.18
CA ARG A 315 -15.68 -5.76 28.32
C ARG A 315 -14.80 -4.60 27.83
N VAL A 316 -15.34 -3.77 26.94
CA VAL A 316 -14.64 -2.62 26.37
C VAL A 316 -15.43 -1.34 26.66
N GLN A 317 -14.73 -0.31 27.13
CA GLN A 317 -15.28 1.01 27.37
C GLN A 317 -14.43 2.07 26.69
N GLU A 318 -15.06 3.06 26.05
CA GLU A 318 -14.33 4.24 25.55
C GLU A 318 -13.99 5.19 26.69
N ASN A 319 -12.73 5.65 26.72
CA ASN A 319 -12.24 6.66 27.65
C ASN A 319 -11.57 7.78 26.84
N ALA A 320 -12.14 9.00 26.91
CA ALA A 320 -11.66 10.15 26.17
C ALA A 320 -10.29 10.68 26.66
N GLU A 321 -9.90 10.32 27.88
CA GLU A 321 -8.61 10.72 28.47
C GLU A 321 -7.44 9.87 27.94
N ILE A 322 -7.75 8.68 27.40
CA ILE A 322 -6.74 7.85 26.74
C ILE A 322 -6.41 8.51 25.41
N GLY A 323 -5.19 9.06 25.29
CA GLY A 323 -4.64 9.50 24.01
C GLY A 323 -4.65 8.36 23.00
N ARG A 324 -4.67 8.68 21.68
CA ARG A 324 -4.62 7.65 20.64
C ARG A 324 -3.38 6.78 20.85
N ALA A 325 -3.59 5.57 21.36
CA ALA A 325 -2.55 4.58 21.42
C ALA A 325 -2.12 4.30 19.96
N HIS A 326 -0.86 4.54 19.66
CA HIS A 326 -0.25 4.05 18.44
C HIS A 326 0.07 2.57 18.71
N VAL A 327 -0.61 1.71 18.00
CA VAL A 327 -0.25 0.29 17.89
C VAL A 327 0.94 0.18 16.97
#